data_07e07f7fc6fcce8b02644139088c45d2
#
_entry.id   07e07f7fc6fcce8b02644139088c45d2
#
_cell.length_a   1.000
_cell.length_b   1.000
_cell.length_c   1.000
_cell.angle_alpha   90.00
_cell.angle_beta   90.00
_cell.angle_gamma   90.00
#
_symmetry.space_group_name_H-M   'P 1'
#
loop_
_entity.id
_entity.type
_entity.pdbx_description
1 polymer ?
#
loop_
_entity_poly.entity_id
_entity_poly.type
_entity_poly.pdbx_seq_one_letter_code
_entity_poly.pdbx_strand_id
1 'polypeptide(L)'
;MKMLNQVKMTFASRSVNESFSRAALAAFLAQADPTVPQLADIKTAVSEAVTNCIVHAYPDTVGPITMTAVLYEGGNVRITISDKGVGIPDVAKAMEPMYTTGNPDERAGLGFAVMQSFMDRVHVSSAPGRGTRVTMSRHLDS
;
A
#
# COMPACT_ATOMS: atom_id res chain seq x y z
N MET A 1 7.89 3.02 20.12
CA MET A 1 8.56 4.12 19.39
C MET A 1 7.68 5.36 19.43
N LYS A 2 8.31 6.49 19.55
CA LYS A 2 7.58 7.76 19.59
C LYS A 2 7.17 8.19 18.19
N MET A 3 5.89 8.50 18.02
CA MET A 3 5.36 9.05 16.79
C MET A 3 5.74 10.52 16.68
N LEU A 4 6.30 10.91 15.53
CA LEU A 4 6.65 12.30 15.25
C LEU A 4 5.55 13.02 14.49
N ASN A 5 4.93 12.35 13.52
CA ASN A 5 3.91 12.95 12.70
C ASN A 5 3.05 11.88 12.05
N GLN A 6 1.85 12.29 11.64
CA GLN A 6 0.90 11.37 11.02
C GLN A 6 0.02 12.13 10.05
N VAL A 7 -0.32 11.49 8.95
CA VAL A 7 -1.33 11.97 8.02
C VAL A 7 -2.30 10.84 7.72
N LYS A 8 -3.56 11.16 7.60
CA LYS A 8 -4.61 10.23 7.18
C LYS A 8 -5.46 10.92 6.14
N MET A 9 -5.68 10.26 5.02
CA MET A 9 -6.49 10.79 3.95
C MET A 9 -7.36 9.72 3.34
N THR A 10 -8.54 10.11 2.89
CA THR A 10 -9.46 9.21 2.21
C THR A 10 -9.80 9.81 0.85
N PHE A 11 -9.73 8.99 -0.17
CA PHE A 11 -10.01 9.39 -1.54
C PHE A 11 -10.76 8.29 -2.28
N ALA A 12 -11.40 8.66 -3.39
CA ALA A 12 -12.16 7.71 -4.21
C ALA A 12 -11.22 6.78 -4.99
N SER A 13 -11.68 5.57 -5.26
CA SER A 13 -10.94 4.56 -6.02
C SER A 13 -10.92 4.85 -7.53
N ARG A 14 -10.53 6.06 -7.89
CA ARG A 14 -10.36 6.50 -9.28
C ARG A 14 -8.88 6.42 -9.66
N SER A 15 -8.60 6.02 -10.89
CA SER A 15 -7.21 5.84 -11.33
C SER A 15 -6.36 7.11 -11.19
N VAL A 16 -6.95 8.28 -11.35
CA VAL A 16 -6.22 9.56 -11.17
C VAL A 16 -5.69 9.71 -9.74
N ASN A 17 -6.32 9.10 -8.75
CA ASN A 17 -5.93 9.21 -7.35
C ASN A 17 -4.73 8.34 -6.99
N GLU A 18 -4.33 7.41 -7.84
CA GLU A 18 -3.09 6.68 -7.65
C GLU A 18 -1.89 7.64 -7.70
N SER A 19 -1.81 8.50 -8.72
CA SER A 19 -0.79 9.53 -8.81
C SER A 19 -0.84 10.50 -7.64
N PHE A 20 -2.04 10.93 -7.27
CA PHE A 20 -2.24 11.84 -6.15
C PHE A 20 -1.70 11.23 -4.85
N SER A 21 -2.00 9.96 -4.60
CA SER A 21 -1.54 9.28 -3.38
C SER A 21 -0.02 9.24 -3.28
N ARG A 22 0.67 8.99 -4.39
CA ARG A 22 2.13 8.98 -4.43
C ARG A 22 2.71 10.37 -4.17
N ALA A 23 2.13 11.39 -4.78
CA ALA A 23 2.60 12.76 -4.59
C ALA A 23 2.39 13.23 -3.14
N ALA A 24 1.24 12.95 -2.57
CA ALA A 24 0.92 13.30 -1.18
C ALA A 24 1.88 12.60 -0.22
N LEU A 25 2.13 11.31 -0.43
CA LEU A 25 3.05 10.56 0.40
C LEU A 25 4.47 11.10 0.31
N ALA A 26 4.94 11.40 -0.90
CA ALA A 26 6.28 11.96 -1.09
C ALA A 26 6.43 13.29 -0.35
N ALA A 27 5.41 14.14 -0.41
CA ALA A 27 5.42 15.42 0.29
C ALA A 27 5.48 15.21 1.81
N PHE A 28 4.74 14.25 2.34
CA PHE A 28 4.77 13.92 3.77
C PHE A 28 6.14 13.38 4.19
N LEU A 29 6.71 12.47 3.42
CA LEU A 29 7.97 11.82 3.75
C LEU A 29 9.18 12.75 3.61
N ALA A 30 9.04 13.87 2.90
CA ALA A 30 10.11 14.82 2.73
C ALA A 30 10.69 15.33 4.06
N GLN A 31 9.86 15.39 5.11
CA GLN A 31 10.29 15.79 6.45
C GLN A 31 11.31 14.83 7.07
N ALA A 32 11.35 13.59 6.60
CA ALA A 32 12.28 12.57 7.08
C ALA A 32 13.56 12.49 6.23
N ASP A 33 13.63 13.31 5.19
CA ASP A 33 14.78 13.40 4.29
C ASP A 33 15.23 12.05 3.73
N PRO A 34 14.33 11.28 3.10
CA PRO A 34 14.70 10.00 2.53
C PRO A 34 15.64 10.19 1.33
N THR A 35 16.46 9.18 1.05
CA THR A 35 17.24 9.17 -0.19
C THR A 35 16.29 8.99 -1.38
N VAL A 36 16.76 9.34 -2.57
CA VAL A 36 15.97 9.17 -3.79
C VAL A 36 15.56 7.70 -4.00
N PRO A 37 16.48 6.72 -3.85
CA PRO A 37 16.08 5.31 -3.95
C PRO A 37 15.07 4.88 -2.89
N GLN A 38 15.21 5.31 -1.64
CA GLN A 38 14.27 4.98 -0.58
C GLN A 38 12.87 5.49 -0.91
N LEU A 39 12.78 6.74 -1.35
CA LEU A 39 11.50 7.33 -1.72
C LEU A 39 10.86 6.61 -2.91
N ALA A 40 11.67 6.26 -3.92
CA ALA A 40 11.20 5.54 -5.09
C ALA A 40 10.63 4.16 -4.71
N ASP A 41 11.32 3.44 -3.82
CA ASP A 41 10.87 2.14 -3.33
C ASP A 41 9.52 2.24 -2.62
N ILE A 42 9.39 3.21 -1.73
CA ILE A 42 8.15 3.39 -0.97
C ILE A 42 7.00 3.78 -1.90
N LYS A 43 7.24 4.70 -2.83
CA LYS A 43 6.22 5.12 -3.79
C LYS A 43 5.75 3.94 -4.65
N THR A 44 6.66 3.07 -5.06
CA THR A 44 6.32 1.89 -5.85
C THR A 44 5.44 0.93 -5.05
N ALA A 45 5.82 0.65 -3.79
CA ALA A 45 5.04 -0.24 -2.94
C ALA A 45 3.63 0.31 -2.69
N VAL A 46 3.51 1.59 -2.41
CA VAL A 46 2.21 2.23 -2.17
C VAL A 46 1.36 2.25 -3.44
N SER A 47 1.99 2.51 -4.59
CA SER A 47 1.31 2.47 -5.88
C SER A 47 0.65 1.11 -6.14
N GLU A 48 1.36 0.02 -5.82
CA GLU A 48 0.80 -1.32 -5.94
C GLU A 48 -0.40 -1.52 -5.03
N ALA A 49 -0.31 -1.08 -3.79
CA ALA A 49 -1.41 -1.23 -2.83
C ALA A 49 -2.63 -0.41 -3.24
N VAL A 50 -2.45 0.82 -3.71
CA VAL A 50 -3.56 1.67 -4.16
C VAL A 50 -4.18 1.11 -5.44
N THR A 51 -3.36 0.63 -6.36
CA THR A 51 -3.85 -0.01 -7.59
C THR A 51 -4.71 -1.23 -7.28
N ASN A 52 -4.32 -2.04 -6.29
CA ASN A 52 -5.13 -3.18 -5.86
C ASN A 52 -6.52 -2.72 -5.40
N CYS A 53 -6.61 -1.62 -4.67
CA CYS A 53 -7.90 -1.09 -4.25
C CYS A 53 -8.74 -0.67 -5.44
N ILE A 54 -8.14 0.01 -6.41
CA ILE A 54 -8.86 0.52 -7.59
C ILE A 54 -9.35 -0.64 -8.47
N VAL A 55 -8.50 -1.61 -8.74
CA VAL A 55 -8.76 -2.66 -9.73
C VAL A 55 -9.49 -3.85 -9.10
N HIS A 56 -9.05 -4.29 -7.92
CA HIS A 56 -9.51 -5.55 -7.34
C HIS A 56 -10.55 -5.38 -6.24
N ALA A 57 -10.42 -4.35 -5.40
CA ALA A 57 -11.37 -4.15 -4.30
C ALA A 57 -12.70 -3.60 -4.81
N TYR A 58 -12.66 -2.73 -5.82
CA TYR A 58 -13.85 -2.07 -6.38
C TYR A 58 -13.91 -2.28 -7.88
N PRO A 59 -14.09 -3.53 -8.36
CA PRO A 59 -13.96 -3.83 -9.79
C PRO A 59 -14.97 -3.12 -10.70
N ASP A 60 -16.19 -2.90 -10.22
CA ASP A 60 -17.27 -2.31 -11.04
C ASP A 60 -17.89 -1.07 -10.40
N THR A 61 -17.20 -0.49 -9.42
CA THR A 61 -17.75 0.64 -8.68
C THR A 61 -16.62 1.53 -8.17
N VAL A 62 -16.99 2.59 -7.49
CA VAL A 62 -16.04 3.50 -6.85
C VAL A 62 -16.31 3.48 -5.35
N GLY A 63 -15.27 3.25 -4.56
CA GLY A 63 -15.36 3.24 -3.11
C GLY A 63 -14.21 3.99 -2.46
N PRO A 64 -14.25 4.12 -1.13
CA PRO A 64 -13.21 4.87 -0.41
C PRO A 64 -11.93 4.07 -0.22
N ILE A 65 -10.80 4.74 -0.41
CA ILE A 65 -9.46 4.23 -0.07
C ILE A 65 -8.90 5.16 1.00
N THR A 66 -8.45 4.60 2.10
CA THR A 66 -7.83 5.39 3.17
C THR A 66 -6.36 5.08 3.26
N MET A 67 -5.53 6.11 3.18
CA MET A 67 -4.08 6.02 3.36
C MET A 67 -3.71 6.71 4.66
N THR A 68 -2.99 6.01 5.53
CA THR A 68 -2.45 6.56 6.76
C THR A 68 -0.93 6.39 6.71
N ALA A 69 -0.19 7.46 6.91
CA ALA A 69 1.26 7.40 6.99
C ALA A 69 1.70 7.94 8.34
N VAL A 70 2.56 7.19 9.03
CA VAL A 70 3.05 7.55 10.35
C VAL A 70 4.57 7.57 10.30
N LEU A 71 5.15 8.66 10.78
CA LEU A 71 6.59 8.81 10.92
C LEU A 71 6.96 8.69 12.39
N TYR A 72 7.87 7.76 12.67
CA TYR A 72 8.35 7.52 14.02
C TYR A 72 9.77 8.03 14.19
N GLU A 73 10.10 8.33 15.43
CA GLU A 73 11.46 8.63 15.86
C GLU A 73 12.41 7.54 15.37
N GLY A 74 13.60 7.94 14.91
CA GLY A 74 14.59 6.99 14.40
C GLY A 74 14.45 6.62 12.92
N GLY A 75 13.53 7.25 12.21
CA GLY A 75 13.40 7.05 10.76
C GLY A 75 12.52 5.90 10.34
N ASN A 76 11.71 5.36 11.23
CA ASN A 76 10.75 4.31 10.87
C ASN A 76 9.49 4.93 10.30
N VAL A 77 9.01 4.37 9.19
CA VAL A 77 7.79 4.81 8.52
C VAL A 77 6.83 3.63 8.45
N ARG A 78 5.57 3.87 8.78
CA ARG A 78 4.51 2.88 8.61
C ARG A 78 3.40 3.48 7.75
N ILE A 79 3.01 2.75 6.72
CA ILE A 79 1.96 3.17 5.80
C ILE A 79 0.89 2.10 5.76
N THR A 80 -0.36 2.52 5.92
CA THR A 80 -1.51 1.61 5.86
C THR A 80 -2.43 2.07 4.74
N ILE A 81 -2.78 1.14 3.86
CA ILE A 81 -3.75 1.37 2.79
C ILE A 81 -4.93 0.44 3.06
N SER A 82 -6.11 1.00 3.23
CA SER A 82 -7.31 0.21 3.51
C SER A 82 -8.44 0.57 2.57
N ASP A 83 -9.26 -0.43 2.27
CA ASP A 83 -10.46 -0.29 1.48
C ASP A 83 -11.63 -1.03 2.14
N LYS A 84 -12.83 -0.81 1.63
CA LYS A 84 -14.05 -1.49 2.07
C LYS A 84 -14.64 -2.30 0.93
N GLY A 85 -13.79 -2.85 0.09
CA GLY A 85 -14.18 -3.59 -1.10
C GLY A 85 -14.49 -5.06 -0.86
N VAL A 86 -14.31 -5.84 -1.91
CA VAL A 86 -14.72 -7.26 -1.91
C VAL A 86 -13.86 -8.17 -1.04
N GLY A 87 -12.67 -7.73 -0.68
CA GLY A 87 -11.74 -8.53 0.12
C GLY A 87 -10.99 -9.57 -0.70
N ILE A 88 -10.09 -10.27 -0.02
CA ILE A 88 -9.27 -11.33 -0.61
C ILE A 88 -9.63 -12.65 0.06
N PRO A 89 -10.11 -13.65 -0.72
CA PRO A 89 -10.55 -14.93 -0.13
C PRO A 89 -9.44 -15.72 0.58
N ASP A 90 -8.23 -15.69 0.04
CA ASP A 90 -7.09 -16.43 0.58
C ASP A 90 -5.86 -15.55 0.57
N VAL A 91 -5.64 -14.84 1.68
CA VAL A 91 -4.53 -13.90 1.83
C VAL A 91 -3.18 -14.62 1.76
N ALA A 92 -3.05 -15.75 2.45
CA ALA A 92 -1.79 -16.49 2.45
C ALA A 92 -1.37 -16.87 1.03
N LYS A 93 -2.32 -17.34 0.25
CA LYS A 93 -2.07 -17.74 -1.14
C LYS A 93 -1.76 -16.54 -2.03
N ALA A 94 -2.46 -15.43 -1.84
CA ALA A 94 -2.22 -14.20 -2.61
C ALA A 94 -0.82 -13.63 -2.37
N MET A 95 -0.27 -13.88 -1.19
CA MET A 95 1.06 -13.37 -0.83
C MET A 95 2.20 -14.31 -1.22
N GLU A 96 1.91 -15.52 -1.68
CA GLU A 96 2.97 -16.45 -2.10
C GLU A 96 3.76 -15.88 -3.26
N PRO A 97 5.12 -15.90 -3.20
CA PRO A 97 5.94 -15.50 -4.32
C PRO A 97 5.63 -16.37 -5.54
N MET A 98 5.54 -15.75 -6.70
CA MET A 98 5.27 -16.46 -7.96
C MET A 98 3.95 -17.22 -7.99
N TYR A 99 3.03 -16.88 -7.08
CA TYR A 99 1.71 -17.51 -7.09
C TYR A 99 1.01 -17.23 -8.42
N THR A 100 0.44 -18.27 -9.00
CA THR A 100 -0.35 -18.15 -10.21
C THR A 100 -1.51 -19.15 -10.20
N THR A 101 -2.68 -18.69 -10.61
CA THR A 101 -3.87 -19.52 -10.82
C THR A 101 -3.91 -20.07 -12.24
N GLY A 102 -2.87 -19.82 -13.03
CA GLY A 102 -2.91 -20.02 -14.46
C GLY A 102 -3.38 -18.78 -15.20
N ASN A 103 -3.77 -17.74 -14.47
CA ASN A 103 -4.15 -16.45 -15.03
C ASN A 103 -3.08 -15.40 -14.66
N PRO A 104 -2.20 -15.03 -15.61
CA PRO A 104 -1.14 -14.07 -15.34
C PRO A 104 -1.66 -12.70 -14.86
N ASP A 105 -2.84 -12.30 -15.31
CA ASP A 105 -3.42 -11.00 -14.94
C ASP A 105 -3.76 -10.95 -13.45
N GLU A 106 -4.31 -12.01 -12.90
CA GLU A 106 -4.62 -12.08 -11.48
C GLU A 106 -3.36 -11.95 -10.63
N ARG A 107 -2.32 -12.70 -10.99
CA ARG A 107 -1.06 -12.65 -10.25
C ARG A 107 -0.40 -11.28 -10.35
N ALA A 108 -0.31 -10.73 -11.54
CA ALA A 108 0.33 -9.45 -11.78
C ALA A 108 -0.40 -8.30 -11.10
N GLY A 109 -1.73 -8.43 -10.97
CA GLY A 109 -2.55 -7.36 -10.43
C GLY A 109 -2.46 -7.15 -8.93
N LEU A 110 -2.00 -8.15 -8.15
CA LEU A 110 -1.95 -8.00 -6.69
C LEU A 110 -0.67 -7.35 -6.18
N GLY A 111 0.47 -7.56 -6.84
CA GLY A 111 1.70 -6.85 -6.54
C GLY A 111 2.30 -7.03 -5.15
N PHE A 112 1.87 -8.03 -4.37
CA PHE A 112 2.41 -8.22 -3.02
C PHE A 112 3.89 -8.55 -3.01
N ALA A 113 4.38 -9.29 -4.01
CA ALA A 113 5.81 -9.58 -4.12
C ALA A 113 6.62 -8.29 -4.33
N VAL A 114 6.09 -7.34 -5.10
CA VAL A 114 6.72 -6.04 -5.31
C VAL A 114 6.78 -5.27 -3.99
N MET A 115 5.66 -5.21 -3.26
CA MET A 115 5.62 -4.55 -1.95
C MET A 115 6.66 -5.15 -1.00
N GLN A 116 6.74 -6.48 -0.94
CA GLN A 116 7.69 -7.18 -0.07
C GLN A 116 9.14 -6.94 -0.47
N SER A 117 9.40 -6.72 -1.77
CA SER A 117 10.74 -6.42 -2.26
C SER A 117 11.25 -5.06 -1.80
N PHE A 118 10.36 -4.09 -1.63
CA PHE A 118 10.72 -2.70 -1.37
C PHE A 118 10.49 -2.24 0.07
N MET A 119 9.73 -3.00 0.84
CA MET A 119 9.42 -2.64 2.23
C MET A 119 10.04 -3.67 3.18
N ASP A 120 10.33 -3.25 4.40
CA ASP A 120 10.89 -4.16 5.41
C ASP A 120 9.86 -5.18 5.87
N ARG A 121 8.60 -4.76 5.97
CA ARG A 121 7.50 -5.63 6.36
C ARG A 121 6.24 -5.27 5.58
N VAL A 122 5.48 -6.29 5.20
CA VAL A 122 4.16 -6.14 4.59
C VAL A 122 3.22 -7.10 5.29
N HIS A 123 2.15 -6.56 5.87
CA HIS A 123 1.11 -7.35 6.51
C HIS A 123 -0.22 -7.06 5.84
N VAL A 124 -0.95 -8.11 5.49
CA VAL A 124 -2.25 -7.99 4.82
C VAL A 124 -3.31 -8.64 5.71
N SER A 125 -4.37 -7.89 5.97
CA SER A 125 -5.56 -8.37 6.67
C SER A 125 -6.75 -8.17 5.76
N SER A 126 -7.50 -9.23 5.49
CA SER A 126 -8.62 -9.18 4.57
C SER A 126 -9.59 -10.32 4.84
N ALA A 127 -10.84 -10.10 4.49
CA ALA A 127 -11.86 -11.14 4.51
C ALA A 127 -12.88 -10.82 3.42
N PRO A 128 -13.49 -11.83 2.79
CA PRO A 128 -14.51 -11.61 1.76
C PRO A 128 -15.62 -10.68 2.27
N GLY A 129 -15.93 -9.66 1.50
CA GLY A 129 -16.98 -8.70 1.82
C GLY A 129 -16.63 -7.68 2.89
N ARG A 130 -15.41 -7.72 3.46
CA ARG A 130 -15.01 -6.84 4.56
C ARG A 130 -13.89 -5.87 4.20
N GLY A 131 -13.42 -5.93 2.96
CA GLY A 131 -12.32 -5.09 2.51
C GLY A 131 -10.96 -5.64 2.87
N THR A 132 -9.95 -4.82 2.63
CA THR A 132 -8.54 -5.21 2.80
C THR A 132 -7.78 -4.08 3.46
N ARG A 133 -6.85 -4.45 4.33
CA ARG A 133 -5.90 -3.52 4.94
C ARG A 133 -4.49 -4.04 4.70
N VAL A 134 -3.66 -3.23 4.08
CA VAL A 134 -2.25 -3.52 3.86
C VAL A 134 -1.44 -2.55 4.71
N THR A 135 -0.62 -3.08 5.61
CA THR A 135 0.27 -2.28 6.46
C THR A 135 1.70 -2.58 6.05
N MET A 136 2.43 -1.53 5.71
CA MET A 136 3.81 -1.62 5.24
C MET A 136 4.71 -0.78 6.13
N SER A 137 5.90 -1.26 6.41
CA SER A 137 6.87 -0.49 7.18
C SER A 137 8.24 -0.51 6.51
N ARG A 138 8.96 0.59 6.66
CA ARG A 138 10.30 0.77 6.12
C ARG A 138 11.11 1.65 7.06
N HIS A 139 12.36 1.25 7.30
CA HIS A 139 13.31 2.07 8.03
C HIS A 139 14.08 2.94 7.04
N LEU A 140 14.13 4.24 7.32
CA LEU A 140 14.89 5.18 6.50
C LEU A 140 16.25 5.42 7.17
N ASP A 141 17.29 5.01 6.47
CA ASP A 141 18.65 5.26 6.94
C ASP A 141 19.01 6.71 6.62
N SER A 142 19.51 7.39 7.60
CA SER A 142 19.97 8.77 7.39
C SER A 142 21.39 8.79 6.85
#